data_695331d2bc7a61f11e1a95c7ee7dc8bb
#
_entry.id   695331d2bc7a61f11e1a95c7ee7dc8bb
#
_cell.length_a   1.000
_cell.length_b   1.000
_cell.length_c   1.000
_cell.angle_alpha   90.00
_cell.angle_beta   90.00
_cell.angle_gamma   90.00
#
_symmetry.space_group_name_H-M   'P 1'
#
loop_
_entity.id
_entity.type
_entity.pdbx_description
1 polymer ?
#
loop_
_entity_poly.entity_id
_entity_poly.type
_entity_poly.pdbx_seq_one_letter_code
_entity_poly.pdbx_strand_id
1 'polypeptide(L)'
;MNFETIIEKYTRAILSNKLKTLFLTLFIILLATSGARFLETPSGYRAFVENDQPNYQDILNLEEKYGMIDTLSFVIKPNNGDIFRKDVLQLISELTDISWQTPYSSRVSSLTNHQYTTVNGDDININDFIEDVESLTESQIINLRELALKEKTIVNFILSESGKVSFVNINLDVPIGVGFDDPINFAEEQKKIFNEKYPDIFVTVAGSARYSHNFQTTAQSDAKTMYPGFLILIIALSYILLRSVSASLISLLVIFLSILPSMGSAGWLGFEAQPPLLIAPIIILTIALAHAIHILSIALTNM
;
A
#
# COMPACT_ATOMS: atom_id res chain seq x y z
N MET A 1 -19.30 -36.00 34.27
CA MET A 1 -18.87 -36.79 33.08
C MET A 1 -17.41 -36.48 32.88
N ASN A 2 -16.51 -37.51 33.08
CA ASN A 2 -15.08 -37.28 33.02
C ASN A 2 -14.64 -36.86 31.59
N PHE A 3 -13.71 -35.91 31.50
CA PHE A 3 -13.15 -35.39 30.23
C PHE A 3 -12.65 -36.53 29.30
N GLU A 4 -12.03 -37.55 29.87
CA GLU A 4 -11.60 -38.77 29.16
C GLU A 4 -12.75 -39.52 28.49
N THR A 5 -13.90 -39.63 29.15
CA THR A 5 -15.08 -40.27 28.58
C THR A 5 -15.68 -39.54 27.40
N ILE A 6 -15.56 -38.19 27.38
CA ILE A 6 -16.01 -37.36 26.27
C ILE A 6 -15.09 -37.56 25.07
N ILE A 7 -13.77 -37.54 25.28
CA ILE A 7 -12.78 -37.74 24.22
C ILE A 7 -12.95 -39.13 23.59
N GLU A 8 -13.12 -40.17 24.43
CA GLU A 8 -13.28 -41.54 23.93
C GLU A 8 -14.55 -41.72 23.09
N LYS A 9 -15.68 -41.14 23.52
CA LYS A 9 -16.93 -41.16 22.72
C LYS A 9 -16.79 -40.41 21.41
N TYR A 10 -16.15 -39.24 21.43
CA TYR A 10 -15.89 -38.44 20.24
C TYR A 10 -14.99 -39.20 19.26
N THR A 11 -13.89 -39.76 19.72
CA THR A 11 -12.96 -40.53 18.89
C THR A 11 -13.64 -41.75 18.27
N ARG A 12 -14.45 -42.50 19.05
CA ARG A 12 -15.24 -43.63 18.53
C ARG A 12 -16.25 -43.20 17.48
N ALA A 13 -16.94 -42.07 17.67
CA ALA A 13 -17.89 -41.54 16.68
C ALA A 13 -17.22 -41.18 15.35
N ILE A 14 -16.05 -40.57 15.40
CA ILE A 14 -15.24 -40.25 14.21
C ILE A 14 -14.81 -41.55 13.51
N LEU A 15 -14.23 -42.47 14.22
CA LEU A 15 -13.68 -43.71 13.66
C LEU A 15 -14.76 -44.64 13.12
N SER A 16 -15.96 -44.67 13.71
CA SER A 16 -17.08 -45.48 13.24
C SER A 16 -17.73 -44.92 11.97
N ASN A 17 -17.65 -43.61 11.72
CA ASN A 17 -18.29 -42.96 10.59
C ASN A 17 -17.27 -42.16 9.73
N LYS A 18 -16.12 -42.75 9.40
CA LYS A 18 -14.99 -42.11 8.73
C LYS A 18 -15.39 -41.24 7.51
N LEU A 19 -16.20 -41.79 6.60
CA LEU A 19 -16.63 -41.07 5.39
C LEU A 19 -17.54 -39.89 5.73
N LYS A 20 -18.50 -40.06 6.66
CA LYS A 20 -19.37 -38.95 7.05
C LYS A 20 -18.58 -37.82 7.72
N THR A 21 -17.61 -38.17 8.57
CA THR A 21 -16.72 -37.20 9.21
C THR A 21 -15.88 -36.48 8.18
N LEU A 22 -15.30 -37.20 7.21
CA LEU A 22 -14.53 -36.59 6.13
C LEU A 22 -15.35 -35.60 5.30
N PHE A 23 -16.58 -36.01 4.88
CA PHE A 23 -17.47 -35.13 4.13
C PHE A 23 -17.90 -33.91 4.95
N LEU A 24 -18.22 -34.08 6.24
CA LEU A 24 -18.57 -32.96 7.11
C LEU A 24 -17.41 -31.98 7.29
N THR A 25 -16.19 -32.49 7.51
CA THR A 25 -15.00 -31.66 7.63
C THR A 25 -14.73 -30.90 6.36
N LEU A 26 -14.81 -31.57 5.20
CA LEU A 26 -14.62 -30.94 3.91
C LEU A 26 -15.69 -29.86 3.65
N PHE A 27 -16.94 -30.13 4.00
CA PHE A 27 -18.02 -29.15 3.89
C PHE A 27 -17.75 -27.90 4.75
N ILE A 28 -17.33 -28.08 6.00
CA ILE A 28 -16.97 -26.97 6.91
C ILE A 28 -15.79 -26.16 6.33
N ILE A 29 -14.76 -26.85 5.83
CA ILE A 29 -13.61 -26.21 5.19
C ILE A 29 -14.04 -25.37 3.97
N LEU A 30 -14.88 -25.92 3.09
CA LEU A 30 -15.38 -25.20 1.92
C LEU A 30 -16.24 -24.01 2.31
N LEU A 31 -17.11 -24.18 3.32
CA LEU A 31 -17.94 -23.11 3.84
C LEU A 31 -17.06 -21.98 4.41
N ALA A 32 -16.10 -22.31 5.25
CA ALA A 32 -15.17 -21.34 5.82
C ALA A 32 -14.37 -20.63 4.72
N THR A 33 -13.80 -21.39 3.76
CA THR A 33 -13.02 -20.85 2.64
C THR A 33 -13.85 -19.88 1.77
N SER A 34 -15.16 -20.10 1.64
CA SER A 34 -16.03 -19.24 0.83
C SER A 34 -16.07 -17.79 1.30
N GLY A 35 -15.70 -17.51 2.55
CA GLY A 35 -15.61 -16.17 3.10
C GLY A 35 -14.45 -15.35 2.54
N ALA A 36 -13.47 -15.96 1.89
CA ALA A 36 -12.35 -15.25 1.29
C ALA A 36 -12.80 -14.19 0.24
N ARG A 37 -13.98 -14.37 -0.35
CA ARG A 37 -14.60 -13.39 -1.27
C ARG A 37 -15.00 -12.06 -0.60
N PHE A 38 -15.09 -12.04 0.72
CA PHE A 38 -15.41 -10.85 1.50
C PHE A 38 -14.18 -10.16 2.09
N LEU A 39 -12.97 -10.67 1.83
CA LEU A 39 -11.75 -9.99 2.21
C LEU A 39 -11.55 -8.78 1.31
N GLU A 40 -11.69 -7.61 1.88
CA GLU A 40 -11.40 -6.35 1.22
C GLU A 40 -9.95 -5.93 1.50
N THR A 41 -9.28 -5.41 0.49
CA THR A 41 -7.93 -4.87 0.65
C THR A 41 -8.03 -3.36 0.74
N PRO A 42 -7.82 -2.76 1.92
CA PRO A 42 -7.85 -1.32 2.06
C PRO A 42 -6.69 -0.70 1.28
N SER A 43 -6.92 0.46 0.69
CA SER A 43 -5.91 1.25 -0.03
C SER A 43 -5.41 2.41 0.83
N GLY A 44 -4.21 2.91 0.47
CA GLY A 44 -3.63 4.06 1.14
C GLY A 44 -3.25 3.78 2.60
N TYR A 45 -3.28 4.83 3.41
CA TYR A 45 -2.97 4.74 4.84
C TYR A 45 -3.98 3.90 5.63
N ARG A 46 -5.21 3.72 5.12
CA ARG A 46 -6.27 2.89 5.73
C ARG A 46 -5.84 1.45 5.94
N ALA A 47 -4.92 0.94 5.11
CA ALA A 47 -4.33 -0.39 5.28
C ALA A 47 -3.54 -0.56 6.60
N PHE A 48 -3.20 0.53 7.28
CA PHE A 48 -2.34 0.53 8.47
C PHE A 48 -3.07 1.00 9.74
N VAL A 49 -4.35 1.36 9.63
CA VAL A 49 -5.14 1.89 10.77
C VAL A 49 -6.35 0.99 10.99
N GLU A 50 -6.58 0.58 12.23
CA GLU A 50 -7.77 -0.19 12.62
C GLU A 50 -9.01 0.70 12.66
N ASN A 51 -10.14 0.19 12.15
CA ASN A 51 -11.39 0.94 12.02
C ASN A 51 -12.02 1.32 13.37
N ASP A 52 -11.66 0.64 14.46
CA ASP A 52 -12.15 0.89 15.81
C ASP A 52 -11.35 1.94 16.60
N GLN A 53 -10.25 2.44 16.02
CA GLN A 53 -9.47 3.51 16.63
C GLN A 53 -10.29 4.82 16.67
N PRO A 54 -10.38 5.49 17.84
CA PRO A 54 -11.14 6.75 17.95
C PRO A 54 -10.69 7.81 16.95
N ASN A 55 -9.38 7.93 16.74
CA ASN A 55 -8.79 8.90 15.82
C ASN A 55 -9.09 8.58 14.34
N TYR A 56 -9.43 7.32 14.01
CA TYR A 56 -9.77 6.93 12.63
C TYR A 56 -11.09 7.60 12.18
N GLN A 57 -12.08 7.66 13.05
CA GLN A 57 -13.33 8.35 12.77
C GLN A 57 -13.13 9.85 12.58
N ASP A 58 -12.22 10.45 13.34
CA ASP A 58 -11.87 11.87 13.18
C ASP A 58 -11.21 12.12 11.82
N ILE A 59 -10.33 11.20 11.37
CA ILE A 59 -9.72 11.28 10.04
C ILE A 59 -10.78 11.16 8.95
N LEU A 60 -11.71 10.20 9.04
CA LEU A 60 -12.80 10.05 8.07
C LEU A 60 -13.69 11.30 7.99
N ASN A 61 -14.01 11.91 9.14
CA ASN A 61 -14.76 13.16 9.19
C ASN A 61 -14.00 14.32 8.55
N LEU A 62 -12.66 14.36 8.70
CA LEU A 62 -11.82 15.35 8.05
C LEU A 62 -11.79 15.13 6.53
N GLU A 63 -11.67 13.89 6.08
CA GLU A 63 -11.70 13.54 4.65
C GLU A 63 -13.06 13.87 4.01
N GLU A 64 -14.17 13.58 4.69
CA GLU A 64 -15.51 13.93 4.21
C GLU A 64 -15.66 15.44 4.04
N LYS A 65 -15.08 16.22 4.96
CA LYS A 65 -15.21 17.67 4.98
C LYS A 65 -14.22 18.40 4.07
N TYR A 66 -12.99 17.88 3.94
CA TYR A 66 -11.88 18.58 3.29
C TYR A 66 -11.31 17.82 2.06
N GLY A 67 -11.84 16.65 1.74
CA GLY A 67 -11.36 15.79 0.67
C GLY A 67 -10.30 14.77 1.13
N MET A 68 -9.94 13.88 0.22
CA MET A 68 -8.99 12.79 0.48
C MET A 68 -7.58 13.31 0.79
N ILE A 69 -6.87 12.59 1.66
CA ILE A 69 -5.53 12.95 2.12
C ILE A 69 -4.43 12.33 1.23
N ASP A 70 -4.79 11.43 0.31
CA ASP A 70 -3.81 10.79 -0.54
C ASP A 70 -3.18 11.77 -1.52
N THR A 71 -1.85 11.79 -1.50
CA THR A 71 -1.03 12.72 -2.29
C THR A 71 -0.09 12.00 -3.22
N LEU A 72 0.10 12.58 -4.40
CA LEU A 72 1.16 12.26 -5.34
C LEU A 72 1.99 13.52 -5.55
N SER A 73 3.31 13.42 -5.49
CA SER A 73 4.17 14.60 -5.59
C SER A 73 5.29 14.37 -6.59
N PHE A 74 5.47 15.29 -7.49
CA PHE A 74 6.74 15.39 -8.22
C PHE A 74 7.74 16.15 -7.36
N VAL A 75 8.89 15.53 -7.13
CA VAL A 75 10.02 16.11 -6.41
C VAL A 75 11.03 16.59 -7.43
N ILE A 76 11.34 17.87 -7.42
CA ILE A 76 12.19 18.55 -8.41
C ILE A 76 13.47 19.00 -7.71
N LYS A 77 14.62 18.54 -8.23
CA LYS A 77 15.95 18.88 -7.70
C LYS A 77 16.91 19.16 -8.85
N PRO A 78 17.30 20.42 -9.09
CA PRO A 78 18.34 20.73 -10.05
C PRO A 78 19.71 20.20 -9.58
N ASN A 79 20.52 19.68 -10.51
CA ASN A 79 21.84 19.11 -10.20
C ASN A 79 22.80 20.19 -9.69
N ASN A 80 22.74 21.37 -10.24
CA ASN A 80 23.58 22.51 -9.85
C ASN A 80 22.69 23.69 -9.46
N GLY A 81 22.61 24.00 -8.18
CA GLY A 81 22.06 25.27 -7.74
C GLY A 81 20.69 25.20 -7.07
N ASP A 82 19.91 26.19 -7.40
CA ASP A 82 18.71 26.63 -6.70
C ASP A 82 17.48 26.37 -7.57
N ILE A 83 16.33 26.27 -6.95
CA ILE A 83 15.02 26.21 -7.63
C ILE A 83 14.74 27.50 -8.40
N PHE A 84 15.24 28.64 -7.91
CA PHE A 84 15.02 29.96 -8.50
C PHE A 84 15.95 30.22 -9.67
N ARG A 85 15.82 29.40 -10.69
CA ARG A 85 16.40 29.53 -12.03
C ARG A 85 15.26 29.49 -13.04
N LYS A 86 15.37 30.25 -14.10
CA LYS A 86 14.30 30.40 -15.10
C LYS A 86 13.88 29.06 -15.72
N ASP A 87 14.84 28.20 -16.06
CA ASP A 87 14.62 26.86 -16.61
C ASP A 87 13.94 25.93 -15.63
N VAL A 88 14.28 26.02 -14.33
CA VAL A 88 13.65 25.21 -13.27
C VAL A 88 12.21 25.68 -13.01
N LEU A 89 11.99 26.99 -12.92
CA LEU A 89 10.66 27.58 -12.77
C LEU A 89 9.77 27.25 -13.97
N GLN A 90 10.32 27.23 -15.18
CA GLN A 90 9.62 26.81 -16.39
C GLN A 90 9.17 25.34 -16.30
N LEU A 91 10.07 24.44 -15.87
CA LEU A 91 9.74 23.03 -15.63
C LEU A 91 8.62 22.92 -14.59
N ILE A 92 8.68 23.66 -13.48
CA ILE A 92 7.65 23.63 -12.43
C ILE A 92 6.29 24.06 -12.99
N SER A 93 6.26 25.14 -13.80
CA SER A 93 5.04 25.62 -14.42
C SER A 93 4.43 24.57 -15.35
N GLU A 94 5.22 24.06 -16.31
CA GLU A 94 4.76 23.03 -17.25
C GLU A 94 4.28 21.77 -16.52
N LEU A 95 5.03 21.34 -15.49
CA LEU A 95 4.67 20.16 -14.71
C LEU A 95 3.42 20.40 -13.87
N THR A 96 3.18 21.62 -13.41
CA THR A 96 1.97 22.00 -12.70
C THR A 96 0.76 21.89 -13.63
N ASP A 97 0.86 22.42 -14.84
CA ASP A 97 -0.23 22.38 -15.83
C ASP A 97 -0.61 20.95 -16.22
N ILE A 98 0.40 20.12 -16.52
CA ILE A 98 0.13 18.72 -16.89
C ILE A 98 -0.39 17.90 -15.70
N SER A 99 -0.02 18.24 -14.47
CA SER A 99 -0.44 17.53 -13.26
C SER A 99 -1.94 17.58 -13.02
N TRP A 100 -2.65 18.56 -13.53
CA TRP A 100 -4.12 18.59 -13.50
C TRP A 100 -4.77 17.47 -14.31
N GLN A 101 -4.06 16.88 -15.28
CA GLN A 101 -4.52 15.76 -16.08
C GLN A 101 -4.29 14.41 -15.40
N THR A 102 -3.66 14.39 -14.22
CA THR A 102 -3.47 13.15 -13.45
C THR A 102 -4.84 12.56 -13.12
N PRO A 103 -5.09 11.27 -13.39
CA PRO A 103 -6.34 10.62 -13.01
C PRO A 103 -6.64 10.82 -11.52
N TYR A 104 -7.89 11.17 -11.23
CA TYR A 104 -8.39 11.48 -9.88
C TYR A 104 -7.75 12.73 -9.22
N SER A 105 -7.09 13.60 -9.96
CA SER A 105 -6.57 14.85 -9.42
C SER A 105 -7.72 15.76 -8.99
N SER A 106 -7.71 16.16 -7.72
CA SER A 106 -8.68 17.11 -7.15
C SER A 106 -8.07 18.50 -6.93
N ARG A 107 -6.76 18.54 -6.68
CA ARG A 107 -6.01 19.79 -6.49
C ARG A 107 -4.54 19.60 -6.85
N VAL A 108 -3.98 20.60 -7.52
CA VAL A 108 -2.53 20.69 -7.78
C VAL A 108 -1.99 21.94 -7.08
N SER A 109 -0.90 21.79 -6.35
CA SER A 109 -0.24 22.88 -5.62
C SER A 109 1.26 22.85 -5.88
N SER A 110 1.80 23.96 -6.32
CA SER A 110 3.21 24.13 -6.65
C SER A 110 3.68 25.55 -6.32
N LEU A 111 4.96 25.82 -6.54
CA LEU A 111 5.52 27.16 -6.35
C LEU A 111 4.90 28.19 -7.31
N THR A 112 4.52 27.79 -8.54
CA THR A 112 3.98 28.71 -9.54
C THR A 112 2.53 29.11 -9.25
N ASN A 113 1.68 28.15 -8.86
CA ASN A 113 0.25 28.40 -8.60
C ASN A 113 -0.10 28.59 -7.10
N HIS A 114 0.91 28.82 -6.25
CA HIS A 114 0.66 29.14 -4.85
C HIS A 114 -0.01 30.51 -4.73
N GLN A 115 -1.17 30.57 -4.09
CA GLN A 115 -1.88 31.82 -3.91
C GLN A 115 -1.15 32.70 -2.89
N TYR A 116 -0.72 33.88 -3.34
CA TYR A 116 -0.03 34.87 -2.53
C TYR A 116 -0.89 36.12 -2.38
N THR A 117 -1.10 36.51 -1.14
CA THR A 117 -1.93 37.67 -0.81
C THR A 117 -1.06 38.92 -0.61
N THR A 118 -1.33 39.96 -1.39
CA THR A 118 -0.70 41.27 -1.20
C THR A 118 -1.74 42.30 -0.78
N VAL A 119 -1.35 43.18 0.13
CA VAL A 119 -2.19 44.28 0.64
C VAL A 119 -1.63 45.61 0.18
N ASN A 120 -2.39 46.36 -0.62
CA ASN A 120 -2.07 47.69 -1.06
C ASN A 120 -3.13 48.67 -0.56
N GLY A 121 -2.85 49.35 0.57
CA GLY A 121 -3.84 50.20 1.22
C GLY A 121 -5.04 49.39 1.74
N ASP A 122 -6.23 49.69 1.21
CA ASP A 122 -7.47 48.98 1.55
C ASP A 122 -7.78 47.82 0.61
N ASP A 123 -6.96 47.59 -0.45
CA ASP A 123 -7.16 46.55 -1.43
C ASP A 123 -6.36 45.27 -1.10
N ILE A 124 -7.06 44.12 -1.14
CA ILE A 124 -6.48 42.80 -0.98
C ILE A 124 -6.41 42.15 -2.37
N ASN A 125 -5.21 41.91 -2.86
CA ASN A 125 -5.01 41.19 -4.11
C ASN A 125 -4.51 39.76 -3.83
N ILE A 126 -5.17 38.78 -4.44
CA ILE A 126 -4.80 37.36 -4.36
C ILE A 126 -4.41 36.92 -5.78
N ASN A 127 -3.14 36.67 -5.98
CA ASN A 127 -2.59 36.24 -7.26
C ASN A 127 -1.75 34.98 -7.06
N ASP A 128 -1.47 34.30 -8.15
CA ASP A 128 -0.47 33.22 -8.15
C ASP A 128 0.91 33.80 -7.83
N PHE A 129 1.71 33.04 -7.09
CA PHE A 129 3.04 33.49 -6.65
C PHE A 129 3.96 33.77 -7.84
N ILE A 130 3.81 33.03 -8.96
CA ILE A 130 4.47 33.28 -10.24
C ILE A 130 3.44 33.15 -11.35
N GLU A 131 2.94 34.26 -11.84
CA GLU A 131 1.92 34.30 -12.91
C GLU A 131 2.48 33.90 -14.27
N ASP A 132 3.66 34.43 -14.63
CA ASP A 132 4.30 34.19 -15.93
C ASP A 132 5.83 34.08 -15.76
N VAL A 133 6.33 32.87 -15.91
CA VAL A 133 7.78 32.59 -15.80
C VAL A 133 8.57 33.18 -16.93
N GLU A 134 7.99 33.31 -18.15
CA GLU A 134 8.72 33.78 -19.31
C GLU A 134 9.08 35.28 -19.21
N SER A 135 8.21 36.06 -18.60
CA SER A 135 8.39 37.51 -18.40
C SER A 135 9.34 37.87 -17.26
N LEU A 136 9.74 36.89 -16.39
CA LEU A 136 10.59 37.18 -15.24
C LEU A 136 12.00 37.63 -15.63
N THR A 137 12.44 38.70 -15.01
CA THR A 137 13.82 39.18 -15.00
C THR A 137 14.63 38.52 -13.88
N GLU A 138 15.96 38.49 -14.00
CA GLU A 138 16.82 37.91 -12.94
C GLU A 138 16.62 38.58 -11.57
N SER A 139 16.43 39.89 -11.53
CA SER A 139 16.18 40.63 -10.30
C SER A 139 14.85 40.25 -9.65
N GLN A 140 13.81 39.98 -10.45
CA GLN A 140 12.53 39.47 -9.93
C GLN A 140 12.67 38.06 -9.38
N ILE A 141 13.41 37.17 -10.03
CA ILE A 141 13.67 35.80 -9.55
C ILE A 141 14.39 35.84 -8.21
N ILE A 142 15.37 36.74 -8.01
CA ILE A 142 16.07 36.89 -6.71
C ILE A 142 15.08 37.34 -5.62
N ASN A 143 14.22 38.31 -5.91
CA ASN A 143 13.21 38.79 -4.98
C ASN A 143 12.18 37.70 -4.63
N LEU A 144 11.70 36.94 -5.62
CA LEU A 144 10.80 35.81 -5.42
C LEU A 144 11.42 34.73 -4.52
N ARG A 145 12.72 34.47 -4.69
CA ARG A 145 13.46 33.56 -3.82
C ARG A 145 13.43 34.00 -2.35
N GLU A 146 13.76 35.26 -2.09
CA GLU A 146 13.77 35.79 -0.74
C GLU A 146 12.37 35.76 -0.10
N LEU A 147 11.36 36.05 -0.90
CA LEU A 147 9.96 36.04 -0.45
C LEU A 147 9.50 34.62 -0.15
N ALA A 148 9.75 33.66 -1.05
CA ALA A 148 9.37 32.26 -0.87
C ALA A 148 10.01 31.62 0.36
N LEU A 149 11.28 31.92 0.64
CA LEU A 149 11.99 31.38 1.81
C LEU A 149 11.53 31.98 3.15
N LYS A 150 10.81 33.10 3.13
CA LYS A 150 10.20 33.71 4.32
C LYS A 150 8.75 33.28 4.53
N GLU A 151 8.11 32.76 3.48
CA GLU A 151 6.69 32.39 3.51
C GLU A 151 6.50 31.00 4.11
N LYS A 152 5.87 30.95 5.28
CA LYS A 152 5.66 29.71 6.03
C LYS A 152 4.73 28.71 5.34
N THR A 153 3.88 29.18 4.45
CA THR A 153 2.94 28.36 3.67
C THR A 153 3.61 27.70 2.46
N ILE A 154 4.78 28.18 2.07
CA ILE A 154 5.60 27.64 0.99
C ILE A 154 6.67 26.70 1.53
N VAL A 155 7.42 27.15 2.55
CA VAL A 155 8.54 26.39 3.11
C VAL A 155 8.05 25.13 3.84
N ASN A 156 8.71 24.02 3.58
CA ASN A 156 8.37 22.67 4.06
C ASN A 156 7.09 22.04 3.48
N PHE A 157 6.37 22.73 2.58
CA PHE A 157 5.23 22.17 1.87
C PHE A 157 5.47 22.05 0.35
N ILE A 158 6.00 23.10 -0.25
CA ILE A 158 6.24 23.23 -1.70
C ILE A 158 7.72 23.43 -2.00
N LEU A 159 8.47 24.01 -1.05
CA LEU A 159 9.88 24.35 -1.17
C LEU A 159 10.64 23.88 0.07
N SER A 160 11.82 23.33 -0.11
CA SER A 160 12.73 23.03 1.01
C SER A 160 13.28 24.32 1.64
N GLU A 161 13.63 24.28 2.92
CA GLU A 161 14.25 25.43 3.63
C GLU A 161 15.51 25.97 2.94
N SER A 162 16.23 25.11 2.24
CA SER A 162 17.43 25.49 1.49
C SER A 162 17.15 26.10 0.13
N GLY A 163 15.91 26.08 -0.37
CA GLY A 163 15.55 26.51 -1.73
C GLY A 163 16.07 25.59 -2.84
N LYS A 164 16.53 24.38 -2.52
CA LYS A 164 17.18 23.46 -3.47
C LYS A 164 16.29 22.34 -3.99
N VAL A 165 15.14 22.15 -3.37
CA VAL A 165 14.15 21.13 -3.75
C VAL A 165 12.78 21.77 -3.75
N SER A 166 11.99 21.52 -4.79
CA SER A 166 10.59 21.93 -4.85
C SER A 166 9.68 20.76 -5.16
N PHE A 167 8.39 20.93 -4.86
CA PHE A 167 7.37 19.92 -5.04
C PHE A 167 6.23 20.47 -5.90
N VAL A 168 5.72 19.63 -6.79
CA VAL A 168 4.37 19.77 -7.35
C VAL A 168 3.51 18.71 -6.70
N ASN A 169 2.64 19.12 -5.80
CA ASN A 169 1.78 18.25 -5.01
C ASN A 169 0.40 18.11 -5.66
N ILE A 170 -0.03 16.88 -5.84
CA ILE A 170 -1.32 16.52 -6.43
C ILE A 170 -2.13 15.80 -5.34
N ASN A 171 -3.25 16.38 -4.94
CA ASN A 171 -4.21 15.70 -4.10
C ASN A 171 -5.07 14.81 -4.97
N LEU A 172 -5.23 13.54 -4.57
CA LEU A 172 -5.98 12.54 -5.30
C LEU A 172 -7.28 12.23 -4.56
N ASP A 173 -8.38 12.18 -5.30
CA ASP A 173 -9.69 11.73 -4.83
C ASP A 173 -10.01 10.38 -5.48
N VAL A 174 -9.31 9.34 -5.02
CA VAL A 174 -9.45 7.98 -5.56
C VAL A 174 -10.59 7.27 -4.84
N PRO A 175 -11.60 6.75 -5.56
CA PRO A 175 -12.71 6.03 -4.93
C PRO A 175 -12.24 4.83 -4.11
N ILE A 176 -12.97 4.52 -3.03
CA ILE A 176 -12.69 3.36 -2.18
C ILE A 176 -12.72 2.06 -3.02
N GLY A 177 -11.70 1.23 -2.87
CA GLY A 177 -11.56 -0.02 -3.63
C GLY A 177 -10.89 0.13 -5.01
N VAL A 178 -10.58 1.35 -5.44
CA VAL A 178 -9.77 1.63 -6.63
C VAL A 178 -8.31 1.78 -6.22
N GLY A 179 -7.40 1.18 -6.95
CA GLY A 179 -5.95 1.30 -6.72
C GLY A 179 -5.37 2.60 -7.28
N PHE A 180 -4.09 2.81 -6.98
CA PHE A 180 -3.34 3.98 -7.46
C PHE A 180 -2.60 3.73 -8.78
N ASP A 181 -2.92 2.65 -9.53
CA ASP A 181 -2.20 2.28 -10.75
C ASP A 181 -2.26 3.39 -11.80
N ASP A 182 -3.44 3.93 -12.09
CA ASP A 182 -3.63 4.94 -13.13
C ASP A 182 -2.87 6.26 -12.83
N PRO A 183 -3.03 6.91 -11.64
CA PRO A 183 -2.30 8.12 -11.34
C PRO A 183 -0.78 7.88 -11.23
N ILE A 184 -0.33 6.73 -10.74
CA ILE A 184 1.09 6.40 -10.68
C ILE A 184 1.69 6.19 -12.06
N ASN A 185 1.02 5.45 -12.94
CA ASN A 185 1.48 5.22 -14.31
C ASN A 185 1.59 6.55 -15.08
N PHE A 186 0.59 7.41 -14.95
CA PHE A 186 0.63 8.74 -15.53
C PHE A 186 1.84 9.54 -15.03
N ALA A 187 2.05 9.58 -13.70
CA ALA A 187 3.16 10.32 -13.11
C ALA A 187 4.54 9.75 -13.50
N GLU A 188 4.67 8.43 -13.61
CA GLU A 188 5.92 7.80 -14.07
C GLU A 188 6.23 8.12 -15.54
N GLU A 189 5.20 8.20 -16.38
CA GLU A 189 5.35 8.63 -17.77
C GLU A 189 5.80 10.11 -17.85
N GLN A 190 5.13 11.00 -17.10
CA GLN A 190 5.52 12.41 -17.06
C GLN A 190 6.93 12.59 -16.51
N LYS A 191 7.29 11.89 -15.43
CA LYS A 191 8.66 11.88 -14.90
C LYS A 191 9.69 11.55 -15.97
N LYS A 192 9.43 10.55 -16.81
CA LYS A 192 10.34 10.17 -17.90
C LYS A 192 10.47 11.29 -18.93
N ILE A 193 9.36 11.85 -19.38
CA ILE A 193 9.31 12.94 -20.37
C ILE A 193 10.09 14.15 -19.85
N PHE A 194 9.86 14.56 -18.59
CA PHE A 194 10.51 15.75 -18.02
C PHE A 194 12.00 15.53 -17.73
N ASN A 195 12.43 14.34 -17.31
CA ASN A 195 13.86 14.03 -17.17
C ASN A 195 14.58 13.99 -18.53
N GLU A 196 13.92 13.58 -19.61
CA GLU A 196 14.48 13.64 -20.97
C GLU A 196 14.55 15.10 -21.50
N LYS A 197 13.51 15.91 -21.23
CA LYS A 197 13.44 17.31 -21.66
C LYS A 197 14.40 18.22 -20.89
N TYR A 198 14.61 17.96 -19.60
CA TYR A 198 15.42 18.75 -18.66
C TYR A 198 16.51 17.90 -17.99
N PRO A 199 17.56 17.48 -18.70
CA PRO A 199 18.55 16.50 -18.21
C PRO A 199 19.35 16.98 -16.98
N ASP A 200 19.45 18.29 -16.77
CA ASP A 200 20.13 18.90 -15.62
C ASP A 200 19.24 19.05 -14.37
N ILE A 201 17.98 18.63 -14.47
CA ILE A 201 17.01 18.72 -13.37
C ILE A 201 16.46 17.33 -13.09
N PHE A 202 16.75 16.81 -11.91
CA PHE A 202 16.23 15.53 -11.48
C PHE A 202 14.77 15.67 -11.03
N VAL A 203 13.88 14.90 -11.68
CA VAL A 203 12.46 14.79 -11.32
C VAL A 203 12.17 13.37 -10.89
N THR A 204 11.52 13.20 -9.74
CA THR A 204 11.05 11.88 -9.25
C THR A 204 9.66 11.98 -8.64
N VAL A 205 9.00 10.82 -8.47
CA VAL A 205 7.64 10.71 -7.94
C VAL A 205 7.67 10.20 -6.51
N ALA A 206 6.97 10.88 -5.60
CA ALA A 206 6.82 10.55 -4.20
C ALA A 206 5.37 10.73 -3.75
N GLY A 207 5.09 10.63 -2.45
CA GLY A 207 3.76 10.84 -1.86
C GLY A 207 3.15 9.58 -1.28
N SER A 208 2.03 9.73 -0.54
CA SER A 208 1.34 8.60 0.13
C SER A 208 0.80 7.59 -0.86
N ALA A 209 0.24 8.04 -1.98
CA ALA A 209 -0.25 7.17 -3.05
C ALA A 209 0.89 6.31 -3.64
N ARG A 210 2.07 6.92 -3.89
CA ARG A 210 3.25 6.19 -4.39
C ARG A 210 3.75 5.15 -3.39
N TYR A 211 3.79 5.52 -2.11
CA TYR A 211 4.18 4.60 -1.05
C TYR A 211 3.24 3.40 -0.98
N SER A 212 1.94 3.64 -0.95
CA SER A 212 0.92 2.59 -0.87
C SER A 212 0.95 1.65 -2.08
N HIS A 213 1.07 2.20 -3.29
CA HIS A 213 1.22 1.42 -4.51
C HIS A 213 2.48 0.54 -4.49
N ASN A 214 3.64 1.10 -4.12
CA ASN A 214 4.87 0.33 -4.03
C ASN A 214 4.79 -0.77 -2.99
N PHE A 215 4.20 -0.49 -1.83
CA PHE A 215 3.99 -1.50 -0.80
C PHE A 215 3.15 -2.67 -1.33
N GLN A 216 2.02 -2.37 -1.98
CA GLN A 216 1.12 -3.39 -2.53
C GLN A 216 1.79 -4.21 -3.65
N THR A 217 2.45 -3.55 -4.60
CA THR A 217 3.12 -4.22 -5.72
C THR A 217 4.32 -5.05 -5.26
N THR A 218 5.08 -4.56 -4.28
CA THR A 218 6.18 -5.32 -3.67
C THR A 218 5.66 -6.54 -2.93
N ALA A 219 4.62 -6.40 -2.11
CA ALA A 219 4.00 -7.51 -1.40
C ALA A 219 3.47 -8.59 -2.36
N GLN A 220 2.85 -8.18 -3.48
CA GLN A 220 2.41 -9.11 -4.52
C GLN A 220 3.59 -9.82 -5.24
N SER A 221 4.66 -9.09 -5.52
CA SER A 221 5.87 -9.65 -6.14
C SER A 221 6.57 -10.63 -5.22
N ASP A 222 6.70 -10.28 -3.95
CA ASP A 222 7.28 -11.15 -2.93
C ASP A 222 6.44 -12.41 -2.77
N ALA A 223 5.13 -12.29 -2.73
CA ALA A 223 4.23 -13.44 -2.68
C ALA A 223 4.46 -14.40 -3.87
N LYS A 224 4.55 -13.87 -5.09
CA LYS A 224 4.79 -14.69 -6.30
C LYS A 224 6.14 -15.41 -6.28
N THR A 225 7.14 -14.84 -5.63
CA THR A 225 8.51 -15.40 -5.60
C THR A 225 8.73 -16.27 -4.36
N MET A 226 8.30 -15.81 -3.20
CA MET A 226 8.58 -16.47 -1.92
C MET A 226 7.69 -17.68 -1.67
N TYR A 227 6.38 -17.63 -2.02
CA TYR A 227 5.48 -18.77 -1.76
C TYR A 227 5.90 -20.05 -2.48
N PRO A 228 6.29 -20.07 -3.76
CA PRO A 228 6.82 -21.28 -4.38
C PRO A 228 8.08 -21.79 -3.68
N GLY A 229 8.99 -20.90 -3.29
CA GLY A 229 10.20 -21.26 -2.54
C GLY A 229 9.87 -21.91 -1.19
N PHE A 230 8.95 -21.36 -0.43
CA PHE A 230 8.47 -21.95 0.82
C PHE A 230 7.81 -23.32 0.61
N LEU A 231 7.01 -23.49 -0.44
CA LEU A 231 6.39 -24.78 -0.75
C LEU A 231 7.44 -25.85 -1.05
N ILE A 232 8.46 -25.54 -1.83
CA ILE A 232 9.58 -26.46 -2.13
C ILE A 232 10.32 -26.82 -0.83
N LEU A 233 10.62 -25.82 0.00
CA LEU A 233 11.29 -26.05 1.28
C LEU A 233 10.46 -26.95 2.20
N ILE A 234 9.15 -26.74 2.29
CA ILE A 234 8.23 -27.52 3.11
C ILE A 234 8.18 -28.99 2.64
N ILE A 235 8.06 -29.19 1.33
CA ILE A 235 8.06 -30.54 0.75
C ILE A 235 9.39 -31.23 1.06
N ALA A 236 10.51 -30.56 0.89
CA ALA A 236 11.83 -31.09 1.18
C ALA A 236 12.00 -31.46 2.66
N LEU A 237 11.64 -30.54 3.58
CA LEU A 237 11.68 -30.79 5.03
C LEU A 237 10.76 -31.93 5.45
N SER A 238 9.51 -31.94 4.96
CA SER A 238 8.56 -33.02 5.24
C SER A 238 9.11 -34.36 4.76
N TYR A 239 9.72 -34.42 3.56
CA TYR A 239 10.31 -35.64 3.04
C TYR A 239 11.50 -36.12 3.88
N ILE A 240 12.41 -35.22 4.24
CA ILE A 240 13.60 -35.54 5.06
C ILE A 240 13.16 -36.11 6.43
N LEU A 241 12.15 -35.50 7.05
CA LEU A 241 11.69 -35.88 8.39
C LEU A 241 10.84 -37.15 8.37
N LEU A 242 9.92 -37.29 7.42
CA LEU A 242 8.98 -38.41 7.34
C LEU A 242 9.51 -39.58 6.51
N ARG A 243 10.54 -39.37 5.68
CA ARG A 243 11.11 -40.36 4.75
C ARG A 243 10.05 -41.08 3.90
N SER A 244 8.95 -40.40 3.59
CA SER A 244 7.81 -40.93 2.85
C SER A 244 7.21 -39.85 1.96
N VAL A 245 7.17 -40.11 0.65
CA VAL A 245 6.56 -39.18 -0.34
C VAL A 245 5.07 -38.98 -0.06
N SER A 246 4.35 -40.07 0.21
CA SER A 246 2.91 -40.00 0.50
C SER A 246 2.61 -39.16 1.76
N ALA A 247 3.40 -39.31 2.83
CA ALA A 247 3.25 -38.53 4.04
C ALA A 247 3.58 -37.05 3.81
N SER A 248 4.58 -36.75 2.98
CA SER A 248 4.92 -35.37 2.60
C SER A 248 3.79 -34.71 1.81
N LEU A 249 3.17 -35.42 0.88
CA LEU A 249 2.02 -34.91 0.13
C LEU A 249 0.79 -34.70 1.04
N ILE A 250 0.56 -35.59 2.00
CA ILE A 250 -0.52 -35.41 3.02
C ILE A 250 -0.23 -34.17 3.87
N SER A 251 1.03 -33.96 4.31
CA SER A 251 1.40 -32.74 5.05
C SER A 251 1.09 -31.49 4.26
N LEU A 252 1.43 -31.46 2.97
CA LEU A 252 1.13 -30.34 2.09
C LEU A 252 -0.39 -30.10 1.98
N LEU A 253 -1.17 -31.17 1.80
CA LEU A 253 -2.62 -31.08 1.75
C LEU A 253 -3.20 -30.50 3.05
N VAL A 254 -2.71 -30.95 4.22
CA VAL A 254 -3.14 -30.43 5.53
C VAL A 254 -2.84 -28.93 5.67
N ILE A 255 -1.67 -28.48 5.17
CA ILE A 255 -1.30 -27.07 5.19
C ILE A 255 -2.29 -26.23 4.36
N PHE A 256 -2.59 -26.64 3.12
CA PHE A 256 -3.57 -25.94 2.29
C PHE A 256 -4.97 -25.92 2.92
N LEU A 257 -5.40 -27.07 3.46
CA LEU A 257 -6.69 -27.18 4.16
C LEU A 257 -6.72 -26.42 5.51
N SER A 258 -5.60 -25.91 5.99
CA SER A 258 -5.52 -25.02 7.16
C SER A 258 -5.53 -23.55 6.77
N ILE A 259 -4.77 -23.17 5.74
CA ILE A 259 -4.65 -21.77 5.30
C ILE A 259 -5.96 -21.26 4.69
N LEU A 260 -6.54 -22.00 3.74
CA LEU A 260 -7.72 -21.57 3.00
C LEU A 260 -8.93 -21.23 3.90
N PRO A 261 -9.37 -22.11 4.83
CA PRO A 261 -10.48 -21.80 5.70
C PRO A 261 -10.14 -20.72 6.74
N SER A 262 -8.87 -20.58 7.16
CA SER A 262 -8.47 -19.52 8.08
C SER A 262 -8.62 -18.15 7.44
N MET A 263 -8.12 -18.00 6.22
CA MET A 263 -8.29 -16.76 5.45
C MET A 263 -9.75 -16.48 5.11
N GLY A 264 -10.50 -17.52 4.74
CA GLY A 264 -11.92 -17.36 4.47
C GLY A 264 -12.73 -17.01 5.73
N SER A 265 -12.39 -17.59 6.89
CA SER A 265 -13.02 -17.22 8.16
C SER A 265 -12.78 -15.75 8.53
N ALA A 266 -11.58 -15.21 8.24
CA ALA A 266 -11.30 -13.80 8.42
C ALA A 266 -12.25 -12.92 7.58
N GLY A 267 -12.51 -13.30 6.32
CA GLY A 267 -13.49 -12.58 5.48
C GLY A 267 -14.93 -12.67 6.02
N TRP A 268 -15.36 -13.84 6.52
CA TRP A 268 -16.68 -13.96 7.15
C TRP A 268 -16.82 -13.11 8.42
N LEU A 269 -15.72 -12.88 9.14
CA LEU A 269 -15.69 -12.06 10.34
C LEU A 269 -15.53 -10.55 10.04
N GLY A 270 -15.44 -10.18 8.76
CA GLY A 270 -15.30 -8.78 8.34
C GLY A 270 -13.90 -8.20 8.55
N PHE A 271 -12.87 -9.05 8.69
CA PHE A 271 -11.49 -8.56 8.72
C PHE A 271 -11.07 -8.07 7.34
N GLU A 272 -10.38 -6.95 7.32
CA GLU A 272 -9.74 -6.43 6.11
C GLU A 272 -8.37 -7.08 5.90
N ALA A 273 -7.94 -7.20 4.64
CA ALA A 273 -6.63 -7.74 4.27
C ALA A 273 -5.50 -6.72 4.54
N GLN A 274 -5.39 -6.30 5.80
CA GLN A 274 -4.33 -5.44 6.30
C GLN A 274 -2.99 -6.19 6.37
N PRO A 275 -1.83 -5.48 6.45
CA PRO A 275 -0.51 -6.11 6.49
C PRO A 275 -0.34 -7.24 7.50
N PRO A 276 -0.87 -7.20 8.73
CA PRO A 276 -0.81 -8.32 9.66
C PRO A 276 -1.53 -9.58 9.16
N LEU A 277 -2.68 -9.42 8.51
CA LEU A 277 -3.43 -10.55 7.95
C LEU A 277 -2.70 -11.20 6.77
N LEU A 278 -1.94 -10.42 5.98
CA LEU A 278 -1.14 -10.93 4.86
C LEU A 278 0.02 -11.83 5.33
N ILE A 279 0.49 -11.68 6.58
CA ILE A 279 1.53 -12.53 7.19
C ILE A 279 0.92 -13.81 7.79
N ALA A 280 -0.35 -13.82 8.13
CA ALA A 280 -1.02 -14.95 8.77
C ALA A 280 -0.84 -16.29 8.04
N PRO A 281 -0.90 -16.40 6.70
CA PRO A 281 -0.66 -17.66 5.99
C PRO A 281 0.69 -18.29 6.32
N ILE A 282 1.75 -17.50 6.50
CA ILE A 282 3.10 -18.00 6.81
C ILE A 282 3.12 -18.61 8.24
N ILE A 283 2.46 -17.96 9.18
CA ILE A 283 2.35 -18.45 10.56
C ILE A 283 1.54 -19.76 10.60
N ILE A 284 0.39 -19.78 9.94
CA ILE A 284 -0.47 -20.97 9.86
C ILE A 284 0.26 -22.14 9.22
N LEU A 285 1.00 -21.88 8.15
CA LEU A 285 1.82 -22.84 7.44
C LEU A 285 2.83 -23.54 8.36
N THR A 286 3.58 -22.75 9.16
CA THR A 286 4.59 -23.31 10.08
C THR A 286 3.95 -24.15 11.18
N ILE A 287 2.83 -23.71 11.75
CA ILE A 287 2.10 -24.44 12.78
C ILE A 287 1.49 -25.73 12.20
N ALA A 288 0.82 -25.63 11.04
CA ALA A 288 0.21 -26.78 10.37
C ALA A 288 1.25 -27.84 9.98
N LEU A 289 2.43 -27.41 9.48
CA LEU A 289 3.53 -28.30 9.17
C LEU A 289 4.01 -29.06 10.41
N ALA A 290 4.26 -28.36 11.51
CA ALA A 290 4.71 -28.99 12.76
C ALA A 290 3.71 -30.05 13.26
N HIS A 291 2.41 -29.74 13.25
CA HIS A 291 1.36 -30.68 13.64
C HIS A 291 1.26 -31.87 12.68
N ALA A 292 1.30 -31.63 11.37
CA ALA A 292 1.25 -32.69 10.37
C ALA A 292 2.43 -33.67 10.51
N ILE A 293 3.66 -33.16 10.68
CA ILE A 293 4.84 -33.99 10.89
C ILE A 293 4.70 -34.81 12.18
N HIS A 294 4.26 -34.20 13.28
CA HIS A 294 4.11 -34.88 14.56
C HIS A 294 3.11 -36.05 14.45
N ILE A 295 1.93 -35.82 13.90
CA ILE A 295 0.90 -36.84 13.74
C ILE A 295 1.35 -37.97 12.79
N LEU A 296 1.91 -37.58 11.63
CA LEU A 296 2.33 -38.57 10.62
C LEU A 296 3.55 -39.36 11.04
N SER A 297 4.48 -38.80 11.81
CA SER A 297 5.61 -39.55 12.34
C SER A 297 5.16 -40.65 13.31
N ILE A 298 4.20 -40.33 14.21
CA ILE A 298 3.63 -41.34 15.11
C ILE A 298 2.87 -42.41 14.31
N ALA A 299 2.11 -42.04 13.29
CA ALA A 299 1.39 -43.01 12.47
C ALA A 299 2.34 -43.95 11.71
N LEU A 300 3.43 -43.43 11.14
CA LEU A 300 4.44 -44.20 10.40
C LEU A 300 5.27 -45.13 11.32
N THR A 301 5.50 -44.72 12.57
CA THR A 301 6.26 -45.53 13.55
C THR A 301 5.43 -46.71 14.05
N ASN A 302 4.08 -46.59 14.05
CA ASN A 302 3.17 -47.62 14.52
C ASN A 302 2.63 -48.54 13.40
N MET A 303 3.05 -48.34 12.17
CA MET A 303 2.81 -49.22 11.00
C MET A 303 3.93 -50.23 10.83
#